data_1c9bebccc9189065a2d525ba88070a55
#
_entry.id   1c9bebccc9189065a2d525ba88070a55
#
_cell.length_a   1.000
_cell.length_b   1.000
_cell.length_c   1.000
_cell.angle_alpha   90.00
_cell.angle_beta   90.00
_cell.angle_gamma   90.00
#
_symmetry.space_group_name_H-M   'P 1'
#
loop_
_entity.id
_entity.type
_entity.pdbx_description
1 polymer ?
#
loop_
_entity_poly.entity_id
_entity_poly.type
_entity_poly.pdbx_seq_one_letter_code
_entity_poly.pdbx_strand_id
1 'polypeptide(L)'
;MVLGKRHIFVLSLFCLFGTGCSFRSNQLDALKTIFWEDSGPEPQWVLSWEGLTERVFAVNAGPSIFFANSDGILVHFNGVFVEKIEGVRLNSRAEMDISITKTEMDASEVFSYRGATSALGDMLCDPPEESISNLALKVGSVQVIKITQKCIIEDRVVEQSITLNQTRQLMGLQFFAHPARQPVTIRYSQI
;
A
#
# COMPACT_ATOMS: atom_id res chain seq x y z
N MET A 1 57.87 22.33 21.60
CA MET A 1 57.30 22.30 20.22
C MET A 1 56.27 21.24 20.16
N VAL A 2 54.99 21.56 20.44
CA VAL A 2 53.86 20.64 20.52
C VAL A 2 52.78 21.20 19.59
N LEU A 3 52.71 20.64 18.40
CA LEU A 3 51.63 20.91 17.44
C LEU A 3 51.11 19.55 16.95
N GLY A 4 49.82 19.35 16.99
CA GLY A 4 49.25 18.35 16.11
C GLY A 4 48.27 17.31 16.67
N LYS A 5 47.41 17.65 17.63
CA LYS A 5 46.34 16.70 18.06
C LYS A 5 44.88 17.22 17.91
N ARG A 6 44.65 18.35 17.27
CA ARG A 6 43.32 18.99 17.21
C ARG A 6 42.55 18.85 15.89
N HIS A 7 43.14 18.29 14.85
CA HIS A 7 42.48 18.24 13.53
C HIS A 7 41.88 16.85 13.14
N ILE A 8 42.10 15.81 13.94
CA ILE A 8 41.57 14.48 13.63
C ILE A 8 40.11 14.26 14.12
N PHE A 9 39.67 15.10 15.08
CA PHE A 9 38.33 14.93 15.68
C PHE A 9 37.20 15.57 14.88
N VAL A 10 37.49 16.50 13.98
CA VAL A 10 36.46 17.19 13.17
C VAL A 10 36.09 16.42 11.92
N LEU A 11 36.98 15.56 11.40
CA LEU A 11 36.69 14.78 10.18
C LEU A 11 35.80 13.57 10.44
N SER A 12 35.74 13.05 11.69
CA SER A 12 34.95 11.88 12.06
C SER A 12 33.46 12.18 12.27
N LEU A 13 33.09 13.45 12.48
CA LEU A 13 31.69 13.84 12.75
C LEU A 13 30.88 14.12 11.48
N PHE A 14 31.54 14.27 10.33
CA PHE A 14 30.85 14.53 9.05
C PHE A 14 30.36 13.27 8.32
N CYS A 15 30.81 12.09 8.74
CA CYS A 15 30.36 10.81 8.13
C CYS A 15 29.05 10.26 8.70
N LEU A 16 28.48 10.89 9.74
CA LEU A 16 27.27 10.37 10.41
C LEU A 16 25.95 10.94 9.90
N PHE A 17 25.97 11.93 9.01
CA PHE A 17 24.74 12.54 8.46
C PHE A 17 24.41 12.17 7.01
N GLY A 18 25.10 11.19 6.43
CA GLY A 18 24.95 10.79 5.02
C GLY A 18 24.10 9.56 4.76
N THR A 19 23.50 8.93 5.77
CA THR A 19 22.62 7.77 5.55
C THR A 19 21.15 8.18 5.50
N GLY A 20 20.81 8.98 4.52
CA GLY A 20 19.44 9.03 4.04
C GLY A 20 19.09 7.64 3.53
N CYS A 21 18.24 6.91 4.24
CA CYS A 21 17.67 5.65 3.75
C CYS A 21 16.83 5.95 2.50
N SER A 22 17.48 6.04 1.35
CA SER A 22 16.78 5.89 0.09
C SER A 22 16.37 4.41 -0.02
N PHE A 23 15.09 4.15 0.04
CA PHE A 23 14.49 2.85 -0.28
C PHE A 23 14.82 2.60 -1.77
N ARG A 24 15.96 2.02 -2.06
CA ARG A 24 16.38 1.69 -3.42
C ARG A 24 15.94 0.26 -3.75
N SER A 25 15.74 0.00 -5.03
CA SER A 25 15.40 -1.28 -5.66
C SER A 25 16.13 -2.53 -5.10
N ASN A 26 17.26 -2.35 -4.44
CA ASN A 26 18.03 -3.44 -3.79
C ASN A 26 17.27 -4.12 -2.62
N GLN A 27 16.29 -3.46 -2.00
CA GLN A 27 15.46 -4.10 -0.96
C GLN A 27 14.35 -4.95 -1.57
N LEU A 28 13.84 -4.56 -2.73
CA LEU A 28 12.95 -5.38 -3.55
C LEU A 28 13.68 -6.62 -4.08
N ASP A 29 14.94 -6.49 -4.48
CA ASP A 29 15.75 -7.62 -4.93
C ASP A 29 16.09 -8.57 -3.76
N ALA A 30 16.31 -8.06 -2.54
CA ALA A 30 16.45 -8.89 -1.34
C ALA A 30 15.14 -9.61 -0.98
N LEU A 31 14.00 -8.95 -1.10
CA LEU A 31 12.67 -9.59 -0.95
C LEU A 31 12.45 -10.64 -2.04
N LYS A 32 12.84 -10.37 -3.29
CA LYS A 32 12.82 -11.36 -4.39
C LYS A 32 13.61 -12.61 -4.02
N THR A 33 14.82 -12.47 -3.50
CA THR A 33 15.68 -13.62 -3.15
C THR A 33 15.10 -14.47 -2.02
N ILE A 34 14.37 -13.88 -1.08
CA ILE A 34 13.73 -14.59 0.05
C ILE A 34 12.47 -15.36 -0.41
N PHE A 35 11.76 -14.88 -1.42
CA PHE A 35 10.45 -15.41 -1.83
C PHE A 35 10.47 -16.23 -3.12
N TRP A 36 11.57 -16.23 -3.90
CA TRP A 36 11.64 -16.87 -5.21
C TRP A 36 12.68 -18.00 -5.35
N GLU A 37 13.06 -18.66 -4.26
CA GLU A 37 13.54 -20.01 -4.42
C GLU A 37 12.36 -20.89 -4.85
N ASP A 38 12.59 -21.83 -5.78
CA ASP A 38 11.60 -22.67 -6.50
C ASP A 38 10.58 -23.46 -5.66
N SER A 39 10.51 -23.23 -4.35
CA SER A 39 9.60 -23.85 -3.39
C SER A 39 8.94 -22.87 -2.41
N GLY A 40 8.87 -21.58 -2.77
CA GLY A 40 8.21 -20.55 -1.95
C GLY A 40 6.71 -20.78 -1.76
N PRO A 41 6.10 -20.21 -0.70
CA PRO A 41 4.66 -20.33 -0.48
C PRO A 41 3.89 -19.76 -1.68
N GLU A 42 2.79 -20.41 -2.06
CA GLU A 42 1.92 -19.88 -3.11
C GLU A 42 1.34 -18.51 -2.69
N PRO A 43 1.25 -17.54 -3.61
CA PRO A 43 0.64 -16.24 -3.33
C PRO A 43 -0.82 -16.43 -2.95
N GLN A 44 -1.18 -15.97 -1.77
CA GLN A 44 -2.51 -16.16 -1.18
C GLN A 44 -3.44 -14.97 -1.41
N TRP A 45 -2.97 -13.93 -2.09
CA TRP A 45 -3.72 -12.72 -2.32
C TRP A 45 -3.91 -12.47 -3.81
N VAL A 46 -5.03 -11.84 -4.16
CA VAL A 46 -5.37 -11.46 -5.53
C VAL A 46 -5.62 -9.96 -5.56
N LEU A 47 -4.84 -9.25 -6.38
CA LEU A 47 -5.05 -7.86 -6.75
C LEU A 47 -5.86 -7.81 -8.05
N SER A 48 -6.91 -6.99 -8.08
CA SER A 48 -7.69 -6.74 -9.29
C SER A 48 -7.90 -5.25 -9.50
N TRP A 49 -7.68 -4.78 -10.73
CA TRP A 49 -7.86 -3.38 -11.14
C TRP A 49 -8.06 -3.25 -12.64
N GLU A 50 -9.19 -2.70 -13.10
CA GLU A 50 -9.49 -2.40 -14.51
C GLU A 50 -9.16 -3.55 -15.50
N GLY A 51 -9.52 -4.77 -15.15
CA GLY A 51 -9.25 -5.97 -15.95
C GLY A 51 -7.89 -6.64 -15.70
N LEU A 52 -6.98 -5.97 -15.00
CA LEU A 52 -5.79 -6.62 -14.45
C LEU A 52 -6.19 -7.54 -13.29
N THR A 53 -5.66 -8.74 -13.25
CA THR A 53 -5.80 -9.65 -12.11
C THR A 53 -4.47 -10.34 -11.88
N GLU A 54 -3.86 -10.06 -10.73
CA GLU A 54 -2.53 -10.54 -10.38
C GLU A 54 -2.52 -11.21 -9.02
N ARG A 55 -1.70 -12.25 -8.89
CA ARG A 55 -1.40 -12.86 -7.61
C ARG A 55 -0.28 -12.10 -6.92
N VAL A 56 -0.47 -11.78 -5.65
CA VAL A 56 0.50 -11.03 -4.85
C VAL A 56 0.76 -11.71 -3.51
N PHE A 57 1.95 -11.52 -2.98
CA PHE A 57 2.34 -11.94 -1.64
C PHE A 57 2.12 -10.79 -0.67
N ALA A 58 1.66 -11.08 0.54
CA ALA A 58 1.58 -10.11 1.63
C ALA A 58 2.77 -10.28 2.56
N VAL A 59 3.52 -9.20 2.76
CA VAL A 59 4.66 -9.14 3.68
C VAL A 59 4.34 -8.16 4.79
N ASN A 60 4.31 -8.64 6.03
CA ASN A 60 4.07 -7.79 7.20
C ASN A 60 5.37 -7.12 7.66
N ALA A 61 5.35 -5.80 7.84
CA ALA A 61 6.46 -5.01 8.36
C ALA A 61 5.93 -4.06 9.45
N GLY A 62 5.83 -4.56 10.68
CA GLY A 62 5.19 -3.83 11.79
C GLY A 62 3.71 -3.58 11.52
N PRO A 63 3.22 -2.32 11.54
CA PRO A 63 1.83 -1.98 11.22
C PRO A 63 1.53 -2.05 9.72
N SER A 64 2.56 -2.04 8.88
CA SER A 64 2.43 -2.01 7.43
C SER A 64 2.36 -3.40 6.82
N ILE A 65 1.62 -3.50 5.70
CA ILE A 65 1.58 -4.70 4.85
C ILE A 65 1.97 -4.27 3.44
N PHE A 66 2.92 -4.99 2.86
CA PHE A 66 3.34 -4.82 1.47
C PHE A 66 2.78 -5.98 0.66
N PHE A 67 2.02 -5.66 -0.39
CA PHE A 67 1.58 -6.65 -1.37
C PHE A 67 2.48 -6.53 -2.60
N ALA A 68 3.17 -7.60 -2.97
CA ALA A 68 4.13 -7.59 -4.06
C ALA A 68 4.05 -8.85 -4.92
N ASN A 69 4.49 -8.77 -6.18
CA ASN A 69 4.68 -9.91 -7.06
C ASN A 69 6.01 -9.85 -7.82
N SER A 70 6.30 -10.89 -8.61
CA SER A 70 7.53 -10.97 -9.44
C SER A 70 7.58 -9.93 -10.55
N ASP A 71 6.43 -9.44 -10.99
CA ASP A 71 6.32 -8.52 -12.13
C ASP A 71 6.55 -7.07 -11.74
N GLY A 72 6.91 -6.83 -10.46
CA GLY A 72 7.27 -5.53 -9.93
C GLY A 72 6.12 -4.73 -9.34
N ILE A 73 4.92 -5.29 -9.25
CA ILE A 73 3.81 -4.64 -8.55
C ILE A 73 4.13 -4.58 -7.06
N LEU A 74 3.98 -3.39 -6.48
CA LEU A 74 4.10 -3.15 -5.05
C LEU A 74 2.95 -2.25 -4.58
N VAL A 75 2.20 -2.70 -3.56
CA VAL A 75 1.21 -1.90 -2.86
C VAL A 75 1.57 -1.82 -1.39
N HIS A 76 1.72 -0.62 -0.88
CA HIS A 76 2.01 -0.33 0.53
C HIS A 76 0.72 0.09 1.25
N PHE A 77 0.28 -0.74 2.20
CA PHE A 77 -0.82 -0.46 3.12
C PHE A 77 -0.25 -0.25 4.53
N ASN A 78 -0.50 0.91 5.15
CA ASN A 78 0.09 1.27 6.45
C ASN A 78 -0.74 0.81 7.67
N GLY A 79 -1.75 -0.02 7.45
CA GLY A 79 -2.69 -0.48 8.48
C GLY A 79 -3.98 0.35 8.53
N VAL A 80 -4.02 1.52 7.89
CA VAL A 80 -5.19 2.42 7.86
C VAL A 80 -5.63 2.70 6.41
N PHE A 81 -4.69 3.01 5.52
CA PHE A 81 -4.95 3.28 4.10
C PHE A 81 -3.75 2.87 3.25
N VAL A 82 -3.95 2.83 1.93
CA VAL A 82 -2.86 2.57 0.98
C VAL A 82 -2.10 3.87 0.73
N GLU A 83 -0.80 3.87 1.02
CA GLU A 83 0.08 5.04 0.83
C GLU A 83 0.73 5.07 -0.55
N LYS A 84 0.93 3.89 -1.16
CA LYS A 84 1.69 3.80 -2.40
C LYS A 84 1.30 2.61 -3.24
N ILE A 85 1.32 2.80 -4.56
CA ILE A 85 1.23 1.75 -5.57
C ILE A 85 2.33 1.99 -6.58
N GLU A 86 3.09 0.96 -6.92
CA GLU A 86 4.17 0.99 -7.88
C GLU A 86 4.07 -0.19 -8.86
N GLY A 87 4.65 -0.04 -10.03
CA GLY A 87 4.85 -1.11 -11.00
C GLY A 87 3.58 -1.59 -11.71
N VAL A 88 2.45 -0.92 -11.57
CA VAL A 88 1.20 -1.35 -12.21
C VAL A 88 1.13 -0.89 -13.64
N ARG A 89 0.87 -1.81 -14.58
CA ARG A 89 0.69 -1.55 -16.01
C ARG A 89 -0.71 -1.94 -16.44
N LEU A 90 -1.57 -0.96 -16.63
CA LEU A 90 -2.92 -1.18 -17.14
C LEU A 90 -2.95 -1.10 -18.68
N ASN A 91 -3.46 -2.15 -19.32
CA ASN A 91 -3.65 -2.20 -20.78
C ASN A 91 -2.40 -1.84 -21.61
N SER A 92 -1.23 -2.39 -21.24
CA SER A 92 0.06 -2.16 -21.91
C SER A 92 0.50 -0.67 -21.95
N ARG A 93 -0.05 0.17 -21.08
CA ARG A 93 0.36 1.57 -20.91
C ARG A 93 1.63 1.67 -20.06
N ALA A 94 2.15 2.88 -19.95
CA ALA A 94 3.28 3.17 -19.07
C ALA A 94 3.00 2.70 -17.63
N GLU A 95 4.04 2.28 -16.96
CA GLU A 95 4.04 1.92 -15.56
C GLU A 95 3.54 3.09 -14.70
N MET A 96 2.68 2.81 -13.75
CA MET A 96 2.10 3.83 -12.88
C MET A 96 2.67 3.67 -11.47
N ASP A 97 3.19 4.79 -10.98
CA ASP A 97 3.61 4.97 -9.60
C ASP A 97 2.76 6.07 -8.98
N ILE A 98 1.98 5.71 -7.98
CA ILE A 98 1.03 6.62 -7.32
C ILE A 98 1.32 6.62 -5.83
N SER A 99 1.51 7.81 -5.27
CA SER A 99 1.55 8.05 -3.83
C SER A 99 0.25 8.70 -3.37
N ILE A 100 -0.20 8.31 -2.19
CA ILE A 100 -1.43 8.79 -1.56
C ILE A 100 -1.06 9.33 -0.19
N THR A 101 -1.44 10.57 0.09
CA THR A 101 -1.28 11.18 1.41
C THR A 101 -2.64 11.47 2.01
N LYS A 102 -2.78 11.23 3.32
CA LYS A 102 -3.99 11.51 4.08
C LYS A 102 -3.77 12.73 4.97
N THR A 103 -4.73 13.65 4.94
CA THR A 103 -4.78 14.82 5.82
C THR A 103 -6.16 14.88 6.47
N GLU A 104 -6.21 15.11 7.77
CA GLU A 104 -7.46 15.35 8.50
C GLU A 104 -7.84 16.83 8.38
N MET A 105 -9.12 17.11 8.04
CA MET A 105 -9.64 18.44 7.90
C MET A 105 -11.04 18.51 8.51
N ASP A 106 -11.16 19.13 9.68
CA ASP A 106 -12.38 19.18 10.51
C ASP A 106 -12.91 17.77 10.82
N ALA A 107 -14.12 17.44 10.34
CA ALA A 107 -14.76 16.15 10.52
C ALA A 107 -14.56 15.20 9.33
N SER A 108 -13.67 15.52 8.40
CA SER A 108 -13.43 14.79 7.15
C SER A 108 -11.97 14.42 6.96
N GLU A 109 -11.71 13.45 6.11
CA GLU A 109 -10.37 13.04 5.71
C GLU A 109 -10.17 13.37 4.22
N VAL A 110 -9.05 14.00 3.88
CA VAL A 110 -8.66 14.30 2.50
C VAL A 110 -7.54 13.37 2.08
N PHE A 111 -7.77 12.62 1.01
CA PHE A 111 -6.74 11.80 0.35
C PHE A 111 -6.27 12.52 -0.91
N SER A 112 -5.00 12.89 -0.94
CA SER A 112 -4.37 13.55 -2.08
C SER A 112 -3.53 12.55 -2.87
N TYR A 113 -3.80 12.46 -4.16
CA TYR A 113 -3.19 11.50 -5.08
C TYR A 113 -2.13 12.19 -5.93
N ARG A 114 -0.96 11.61 -6.01
CA ARG A 114 0.16 12.12 -6.80
C ARG A 114 0.78 11.00 -7.64
N GLY A 115 0.85 11.21 -8.94
CA GLY A 115 1.67 10.41 -9.85
C GLY A 115 3.13 10.85 -9.84
N ALA A 116 3.98 10.19 -10.63
CA ALA A 116 5.40 10.48 -10.71
C ALA A 116 5.73 11.96 -11.05
N THR A 117 4.91 12.60 -11.88
CA THR A 117 5.18 13.95 -12.40
C THR A 117 4.10 14.98 -12.10
N SER A 118 2.91 14.58 -11.61
CA SER A 118 1.76 15.46 -11.46
C SER A 118 0.85 15.07 -10.30
N ALA A 119 0.10 16.04 -9.77
CA ALA A 119 -1.04 15.76 -8.93
C ALA A 119 -2.15 15.11 -9.79
N LEU A 120 -2.85 14.14 -9.22
CA LEU A 120 -3.94 13.41 -9.89
C LEU A 120 -5.31 13.84 -9.37
N GLY A 121 -5.37 14.57 -8.27
CA GLY A 121 -6.58 15.07 -7.63
C GLY A 121 -6.71 14.64 -6.18
N ASP A 122 -7.80 15.04 -5.57
CA ASP A 122 -8.12 14.78 -4.18
C ASP A 122 -9.43 14.02 -4.05
N MET A 123 -9.59 13.30 -2.95
CA MET A 123 -10.80 12.62 -2.54
C MET A 123 -11.16 13.06 -1.11
N LEU A 124 -12.36 13.57 -0.91
CA LEU A 124 -12.88 13.95 0.40
C LEU A 124 -13.70 12.81 0.95
N CYS A 125 -13.39 12.35 2.15
CA CYS A 125 -14.04 11.21 2.78
C CYS A 125 -14.63 11.56 4.14
N ASP A 126 -15.80 10.95 4.44
CA ASP A 126 -16.35 10.93 5.79
C ASP A 126 -15.45 10.08 6.70
N PRO A 127 -15.54 10.21 8.02
CA PRO A 127 -14.90 9.29 8.95
C PRO A 127 -15.30 7.84 8.66
N PRO A 128 -14.39 6.87 8.83
CA PRO A 128 -14.69 5.46 8.59
C PRO A 128 -15.73 4.92 9.59
N GLU A 129 -16.65 4.09 9.11
CA GLU A 129 -17.66 3.38 9.89
C GLU A 129 -17.33 1.89 9.97
N GLU A 130 -17.40 1.33 11.18
CA GLU A 130 -17.19 -0.11 11.40
C GLU A 130 -18.55 -0.83 11.47
N SER A 131 -18.67 -1.95 10.76
CA SER A 131 -19.85 -2.81 10.76
C SER A 131 -19.45 -4.28 10.76
N ILE A 132 -20.36 -5.14 11.23
CA ILE A 132 -20.20 -6.59 11.18
C ILE A 132 -21.02 -7.12 10.01
N SER A 133 -20.41 -7.93 9.16
CA SER A 133 -21.05 -8.56 7.99
C SER A 133 -20.63 -10.01 7.83
N ASN A 134 -21.33 -10.73 6.96
CA ASN A 134 -20.95 -12.09 6.60
C ASN A 134 -20.28 -12.09 5.22
N LEU A 135 -19.08 -12.64 5.15
CA LEU A 135 -18.34 -12.83 3.92
C LEU A 135 -18.53 -14.27 3.43
N ALA A 136 -19.01 -14.41 2.21
CA ALA A 136 -19.10 -15.72 1.58
C ALA A 136 -17.71 -16.24 1.21
N LEU A 137 -17.40 -17.47 1.58
CA LEU A 137 -16.21 -18.20 1.18
C LEU A 137 -16.59 -19.27 0.15
N LYS A 138 -15.60 -19.88 -0.48
CA LYS A 138 -15.83 -21.06 -1.35
C LYS A 138 -16.55 -22.19 -0.61
N VAL A 139 -16.34 -22.29 0.69
CA VAL A 139 -17.03 -23.26 1.56
C VAL A 139 -17.60 -22.50 2.78
N GLY A 140 -18.91 -22.20 2.72
CA GLY A 140 -19.63 -21.54 3.82
C GLY A 140 -19.52 -20.03 3.85
N SER A 141 -19.66 -19.46 5.04
CA SER A 141 -19.49 -18.01 5.29
C SER A 141 -18.77 -17.78 6.61
N VAL A 142 -18.09 -16.64 6.69
CA VAL A 142 -17.40 -16.20 7.90
C VAL A 142 -17.87 -14.80 8.28
N GLN A 143 -18.02 -14.55 9.57
CA GLN A 143 -18.30 -13.21 10.08
C GLN A 143 -17.03 -12.37 10.01
N VAL A 144 -17.15 -11.18 9.46
CA VAL A 144 -16.05 -10.22 9.28
C VAL A 144 -16.43 -8.85 9.81
N ILE A 145 -15.42 -8.08 10.16
CA ILE A 145 -15.51 -6.66 10.47
C ILE A 145 -15.23 -5.91 9.17
N LYS A 146 -16.18 -5.11 8.70
CA LYS A 146 -16.00 -4.23 7.54
C LYS A 146 -15.88 -2.79 8.02
N ILE A 147 -14.76 -2.15 7.76
CA ILE A 147 -14.52 -0.73 7.94
C ILE A 147 -14.78 -0.08 6.59
N THR A 148 -15.80 0.76 6.51
CA THR A 148 -16.26 1.39 5.27
C THR A 148 -16.12 2.89 5.38
N GLN A 149 -15.68 3.54 4.31
CA GLN A 149 -15.55 4.98 4.24
C GLN A 149 -16.20 5.48 2.95
N LYS A 150 -17.17 6.39 3.10
CA LYS A 150 -17.81 7.08 1.97
C LYS A 150 -16.98 8.29 1.60
N CYS A 151 -16.76 8.44 0.30
CA CYS A 151 -15.91 9.50 -0.22
C CYS A 151 -16.58 10.19 -1.42
N ILE A 152 -16.16 11.42 -1.69
CA ILE A 152 -16.57 12.21 -2.84
C ILE A 152 -15.35 12.47 -3.71
N ILE A 153 -15.48 12.14 -5.00
CA ILE A 153 -14.50 12.41 -6.05
C ILE A 153 -15.25 13.08 -7.20
N GLU A 154 -14.93 14.34 -7.52
CA GLU A 154 -15.56 15.04 -8.67
C GLU A 154 -17.08 14.83 -8.71
N ASP A 155 -17.81 15.14 -7.65
CA ASP A 155 -19.26 14.99 -7.50
C ASP A 155 -19.81 13.55 -7.54
N ARG A 156 -18.95 12.53 -7.55
CA ARG A 156 -19.34 11.12 -7.44
C ARG A 156 -19.15 10.63 -6.01
N VAL A 157 -20.17 10.01 -5.46
CA VAL A 157 -20.05 9.27 -4.19
C VAL A 157 -19.48 7.90 -4.49
N VAL A 158 -18.38 7.56 -3.80
CA VAL A 158 -17.69 6.29 -3.90
C VAL A 158 -17.47 5.70 -2.51
N GLU A 159 -17.15 4.41 -2.44
CA GLU A 159 -16.89 3.72 -1.18
C GLU A 159 -15.54 3.01 -1.23
N GLN A 160 -14.74 3.18 -0.19
CA GLN A 160 -13.58 2.35 0.06
C GLN A 160 -13.78 1.53 1.33
N SER A 161 -13.12 0.38 1.45
CA SER A 161 -13.32 -0.48 2.61
C SER A 161 -12.11 -1.37 2.92
N ILE A 162 -12.01 -1.69 4.21
CA ILE A 162 -11.08 -2.67 4.77
C ILE A 162 -11.93 -3.80 5.35
N THR A 163 -11.62 -5.04 5.00
CA THR A 163 -12.27 -6.23 5.55
C THR A 163 -11.30 -6.96 6.46
N LEU A 164 -11.70 -7.18 7.71
CA LEU A 164 -10.91 -7.86 8.74
C LEU A 164 -11.67 -9.10 9.23
N ASN A 165 -10.94 -10.12 9.66
CA ASN A 165 -11.55 -11.22 10.41
C ASN A 165 -11.86 -10.79 11.85
N GLN A 166 -12.46 -11.67 12.65
CA GLN A 166 -12.79 -11.41 14.06
C GLN A 166 -11.57 -11.14 14.95
N THR A 167 -10.38 -11.58 14.56
CA THR A 167 -9.10 -11.29 15.24
C THR A 167 -8.42 -10.03 14.69
N ARG A 168 -9.12 -9.24 13.89
CA ARG A 168 -8.67 -8.01 13.22
C ARG A 168 -7.49 -8.21 12.25
N GLN A 169 -7.35 -9.40 11.70
CA GLN A 169 -6.39 -9.65 10.62
C GLN A 169 -7.03 -9.28 9.29
N LEU A 170 -6.25 -8.69 8.40
CA LEU A 170 -6.70 -8.26 7.08
C LEU A 170 -7.16 -9.46 6.23
N MET A 171 -8.32 -9.31 5.59
CA MET A 171 -8.92 -10.26 4.64
C MET A 171 -9.09 -9.65 3.26
N GLY A 172 -9.22 -8.32 3.17
CA GLY A 172 -9.38 -7.63 1.91
C GLY A 172 -9.33 -6.12 2.03
N LEU A 173 -8.99 -5.47 0.92
CA LEU A 173 -8.97 -4.03 0.73
C LEU A 173 -9.73 -3.68 -0.54
N GLN A 174 -10.51 -2.60 -0.50
CA GLN A 174 -11.05 -1.92 -1.66
C GLN A 174 -10.75 -0.43 -1.50
N PHE A 175 -10.00 0.13 -2.42
CA PHE A 175 -9.54 1.51 -2.34
C PHE A 175 -9.37 2.12 -3.73
N PHE A 176 -9.34 3.45 -3.81
CA PHE A 176 -9.03 4.15 -5.05
C PHE A 176 -7.52 4.41 -5.11
N ALA A 177 -6.90 3.98 -6.19
CA ALA A 177 -5.52 4.30 -6.50
C ALA A 177 -5.40 5.58 -7.34
N HIS A 178 -6.47 5.92 -8.04
CA HIS A 178 -6.57 7.09 -8.90
C HIS A 178 -8.01 7.62 -8.89
N PRO A 179 -8.24 8.92 -8.66
CA PRO A 179 -9.58 9.48 -8.51
C PRO A 179 -10.52 9.20 -9.69
N ALA A 180 -10.01 9.25 -10.92
CA ALA A 180 -10.80 9.07 -12.13
C ALA A 180 -10.97 7.61 -12.58
N ARG A 181 -10.52 6.62 -11.78
CA ARG A 181 -10.53 5.20 -12.16
C ARG A 181 -11.42 4.35 -11.26
N GLN A 182 -11.59 3.09 -11.64
CA GLN A 182 -12.25 2.08 -10.80
C GLN A 182 -11.42 1.79 -9.53
N PRO A 183 -12.05 1.32 -8.45
CA PRO A 183 -11.33 0.93 -7.26
C PRO A 183 -10.42 -0.27 -7.52
N VAL A 184 -9.29 -0.30 -6.83
CA VAL A 184 -8.44 -1.47 -6.71
C VAL A 184 -9.02 -2.37 -5.62
N THR A 185 -9.04 -3.68 -5.85
CA THR A 185 -9.34 -4.66 -4.81
C THR A 185 -8.14 -5.56 -4.58
N ILE A 186 -7.84 -5.81 -3.31
CA ILE A 186 -6.88 -6.84 -2.89
C ILE A 186 -7.62 -7.73 -1.91
N ARG A 187 -7.68 -9.04 -2.19
CA ARG A 187 -8.41 -9.98 -1.34
C ARG A 187 -7.65 -11.29 -1.17
N TYR A 188 -7.90 -11.95 -0.06
CA TYR A 188 -7.37 -13.29 0.19
C TYR A 188 -7.97 -14.29 -0.79
N SER A 189 -7.17 -15.16 -1.39
CA SER A 189 -7.58 -16.02 -2.52
C SER A 189 -8.59 -17.11 -2.17
N GLN A 190 -8.83 -17.34 -0.88
CA GLN A 190 -9.84 -18.31 -0.41
C GLN A 190 -11.24 -17.69 -0.26
N ILE A 191 -11.39 -16.41 -0.55
CA ILE A 191 -12.64 -15.64 -0.49
C ILE A 191 -13.31 -15.63 -1.86
#